data_7b1c643449f575e7c562d55c63d83679
#
_entry.id   7b1c643449f575e7c562d55c63d83679
#
_cell.length_a   1.000
_cell.length_b   1.000
_cell.length_c   1.000
_cell.angle_alpha   90.00
_cell.angle_beta   90.00
_cell.angle_gamma   90.00
#
_symmetry.space_group_name_H-M   'P 1'
#
loop_
_entity.id
_entity.type
_entity.pdbx_description
1 polymer ?
#
loop_
_entity_poly.entity_id
_entity_poly.type
_entity_poly.pdbx_seq_one_letter_code
_entity_poly.pdbx_strand_id
1 'polypeptide(L)'
;IMLVLACGGSFAVLNSSRAIEALLGRLCKILGSKKSLVVPIIMFAFAFGGGAISIYEECLPFVPILVAFALSLGFDSLTGASMVILGLSTGFSAAFMSPVVVGTAQHIAGLELLSGMWYRCILFAVMAIASCGYMFFYARRVDKNPEMSAVYEVDKARTNVSSSTDDLVEMTTSRAITLIVLLLTFVILGYGVMKLGWWYAEITGCFMGLGFATAIVNRMHYNEFADEFLKGLSDIAGAAMVICFAQAVLVVMTQGNILDTILYSAASVLENFPPLLCAIGMYIFQCLVNFVVPSGTGQAVLTMPVLAPLASLTGVTLQTSVLCFQLGDGISNALTPCCGFLMMALGVAGIPFEKWVKFVWKFLLMQYAIGAVFIIIAQCIGLQ
;
A
#
# COMPACT_ATOMS: atom_id res chain seq x y z
N ILE A 1 -5.32 15.25 -2.32
CA ILE A 1 -4.14 16.16 -2.31
C ILE A 1 -3.90 16.69 -0.92
N MET A 2 -4.86 17.34 -0.26
CA MET A 2 -4.68 17.91 1.10
C MET A 2 -4.23 16.88 2.12
N LEU A 3 -4.79 15.66 2.09
CA LEU A 3 -4.35 14.56 2.95
C LEU A 3 -2.86 14.25 2.75
N VAL A 4 -2.42 14.10 1.50
CA VAL A 4 -1.02 13.76 1.17
C VAL A 4 -0.07 14.86 1.67
N LEU A 5 -0.43 16.13 1.45
CA LEU A 5 0.36 17.26 1.93
C LEU A 5 0.42 17.30 3.47
N ALA A 6 -0.71 17.13 4.15
CA ALA A 6 -0.76 17.09 5.62
C ALA A 6 0.06 15.92 6.19
N CYS A 7 0.00 14.75 5.56
CA CYS A 7 0.86 13.62 5.90
C CYS A 7 2.34 13.98 5.74
N GLY A 8 2.73 14.53 4.58
CA GLY A 8 4.13 14.90 4.32
C GLY A 8 4.68 15.87 5.36
N GLY A 9 3.94 16.95 5.64
CA GLY A 9 4.33 17.94 6.66
C GLY A 9 4.43 17.32 8.05
N SER A 10 3.41 16.57 8.49
CA SER A 10 3.38 15.97 9.83
C SER A 10 4.46 14.90 10.01
N PHE A 11 4.74 14.11 8.98
CA PHE A 11 5.83 13.13 9.04
C PHE A 11 7.23 13.76 8.98
N ALA A 12 7.41 14.90 8.33
CA ALA A 12 8.68 15.64 8.41
C ALA A 12 8.94 16.10 9.86
N VAL A 13 7.93 16.65 10.54
CA VAL A 13 8.01 16.99 11.97
C VAL A 13 8.26 15.74 12.83
N LEU A 14 7.65 14.61 12.52
CA LEU A 14 7.90 13.35 13.22
C LEU A 14 9.35 12.88 13.01
N ASN A 15 9.84 12.95 11.78
CA ASN A 15 11.20 12.55 11.43
C ASN A 15 12.27 13.41 12.11
N SER A 16 12.03 14.71 12.26
CA SER A 16 12.98 15.60 12.95
C SER A 16 13.20 15.18 14.42
N SER A 17 12.22 14.50 15.05
CA SER A 17 12.37 13.92 16.39
C SER A 17 13.34 12.72 16.44
N ARG A 18 13.64 12.10 15.30
CA ARG A 18 14.43 10.86 15.14
C ARG A 18 13.86 9.69 15.94
N ALA A 19 12.55 9.71 16.27
CA ALA A 19 11.91 8.67 17.09
C ALA A 19 11.83 7.33 16.37
N ILE A 20 11.54 7.36 15.05
CA ILE A 20 11.48 6.13 14.21
C ILE A 20 12.87 5.51 14.08
N GLU A 21 13.92 6.32 13.86
CA GLU A 21 15.29 5.83 13.81
C GLU A 21 15.70 5.13 15.13
N ALA A 22 15.33 5.72 16.29
CA ALA A 22 15.60 5.12 17.58
C ALA A 22 14.86 3.78 17.78
N LEU A 23 13.61 3.67 17.30
CA LEU A 23 12.85 2.41 17.32
C LEU A 23 13.53 1.34 16.47
N LEU A 24 13.91 1.70 15.25
CA LEU A 24 14.56 0.80 14.31
C LEU A 24 15.92 0.33 14.84
N GLY A 25 16.73 1.24 15.40
CA GLY A 25 18.00 0.91 16.07
C GLY A 25 17.81 -0.05 17.24
N ARG A 26 16.73 0.10 18.04
CA ARG A 26 16.39 -0.83 19.12
C ARG A 26 15.97 -2.21 18.59
N LEU A 27 15.17 -2.26 17.53
CA LEU A 27 14.81 -3.52 16.86
C LEU A 27 16.05 -4.26 16.36
N CYS A 28 17.01 -3.56 15.78
CA CYS A 28 18.27 -4.15 15.33
C CYS A 28 19.05 -4.77 16.49
N LYS A 29 19.17 -4.07 17.63
CA LYS A 29 19.85 -4.58 18.83
C LYS A 29 19.17 -5.85 19.37
N ILE A 30 17.82 -5.91 19.37
CA ILE A 30 17.06 -7.08 19.85
C ILE A 30 17.24 -8.28 18.91
N LEU A 31 17.21 -8.06 17.60
CA LEU A 31 17.28 -9.13 16.59
C LEU A 31 18.72 -9.64 16.33
N GLY A 32 19.74 -8.85 16.65
CA GLY A 32 21.15 -9.22 16.56
C GLY A 32 21.51 -9.85 15.20
N SER A 33 22.02 -11.09 15.23
CA SER A 33 22.42 -11.83 14.00
C SER A 33 21.26 -12.22 13.08
N LYS A 34 20.01 -12.10 13.55
CA LYS A 34 18.80 -12.44 12.76
C LYS A 34 18.19 -11.22 12.06
N LYS A 35 18.99 -10.27 11.60
CA LYS A 35 18.55 -9.02 10.98
C LYS A 35 17.58 -9.22 9.79
N SER A 36 17.70 -10.33 9.04
CA SER A 36 16.79 -10.62 7.94
C SER A 36 15.33 -10.85 8.37
N LEU A 37 15.07 -11.15 9.67
CA LEU A 37 13.69 -11.30 10.20
C LEU A 37 12.98 -9.94 10.38
N VAL A 38 13.72 -8.84 10.41
CA VAL A 38 13.13 -7.50 10.49
C VAL A 38 12.24 -7.23 9.27
N VAL A 39 12.69 -7.68 8.10
CA VAL A 39 11.99 -7.43 6.82
C VAL A 39 10.55 -7.99 6.84
N PRO A 40 10.31 -9.29 7.10
CA PRO A 40 8.96 -9.82 7.15
C PRO A 40 8.13 -9.26 8.31
N ILE A 41 8.72 -8.90 9.45
CA ILE A 41 7.99 -8.33 10.58
C ILE A 41 7.42 -6.96 10.21
N ILE A 42 8.26 -6.07 9.66
CA ILE A 42 7.82 -4.73 9.24
C ILE A 42 6.82 -4.85 8.08
N MET A 43 7.11 -5.69 7.09
CA MET A 43 6.23 -5.92 5.95
C MET A 43 4.84 -6.43 6.39
N PHE A 44 4.79 -7.35 7.38
CA PHE A 44 3.53 -7.83 7.95
C PHE A 44 2.74 -6.71 8.63
N ALA A 45 3.41 -5.81 9.36
CA ALA A 45 2.73 -4.67 9.99
C ALA A 45 2.04 -3.77 8.94
N PHE A 46 2.72 -3.46 7.83
CA PHE A 46 2.10 -2.72 6.72
C PHE A 46 1.01 -3.52 6.01
N ALA A 47 1.20 -4.82 5.82
CA ALA A 47 0.16 -5.68 5.25
C ALA A 47 -1.09 -5.71 6.12
N PHE A 48 -0.93 -5.80 7.43
CA PHE A 48 -2.06 -5.75 8.36
C PHE A 48 -2.81 -4.41 8.28
N GLY A 49 -2.09 -3.29 8.29
CA GLY A 49 -2.69 -1.95 8.14
C GLY A 49 -3.43 -1.78 6.82
N GLY A 50 -2.82 -2.17 5.71
CA GLY A 50 -3.43 -2.13 4.38
C GLY A 50 -4.69 -3.00 4.27
N GLY A 51 -4.68 -4.19 4.88
CA GLY A 51 -5.81 -5.12 4.85
C GLY A 51 -6.95 -4.80 5.80
N ALA A 52 -6.64 -4.17 6.94
CA ALA A 52 -7.62 -3.85 7.98
C ALA A 52 -8.37 -2.54 7.71
N ILE A 53 -7.66 -1.49 7.34
CA ILE A 53 -8.21 -0.13 7.23
C ILE A 53 -7.92 0.55 5.90
N SER A 54 -7.32 -0.20 4.95
CA SER A 54 -6.98 0.29 3.59
C SER A 54 -6.08 1.53 3.56
N ILE A 55 -5.19 1.67 4.55
CA ILE A 55 -4.14 2.70 4.47
C ILE A 55 -3.21 2.39 3.31
N TYR A 56 -2.87 3.39 2.52
CA TYR A 56 -2.00 3.26 1.36
C TYR A 56 -1.12 4.49 1.19
N GLU A 57 -1.67 5.61 0.72
CA GLU A 57 -0.96 6.87 0.48
C GLU A 57 -0.37 7.47 1.76
N GLU A 58 -1.01 7.27 2.89
CA GLU A 58 -0.58 7.75 4.21
C GLU A 58 0.75 7.14 4.66
N CYS A 59 1.10 5.99 4.08
CA CYS A 59 2.35 5.29 4.41
C CYS A 59 3.56 5.75 3.59
N LEU A 60 3.38 6.67 2.63
CA LEU A 60 4.46 7.17 1.78
C LEU A 60 5.68 7.68 2.57
N PRO A 61 5.53 8.45 3.67
CA PRO A 61 6.66 8.94 4.44
C PRO A 61 7.54 7.86 5.08
N PHE A 62 7.03 6.64 5.25
CA PHE A 62 7.83 5.53 5.77
C PHE A 62 8.84 4.99 4.75
N VAL A 63 8.61 5.21 3.46
CA VAL A 63 9.47 4.66 2.40
C VAL A 63 10.92 5.11 2.54
N PRO A 64 11.26 6.42 2.59
CA PRO A 64 12.65 6.85 2.71
C PRO A 64 13.29 6.37 4.02
N ILE A 65 12.52 6.30 5.11
CA ILE A 65 13.00 5.83 6.41
C ILE A 65 13.41 4.36 6.33
N LEU A 66 12.54 3.52 5.76
CA LEU A 66 12.82 2.09 5.65
C LEU A 66 13.88 1.76 4.58
N VAL A 67 14.02 2.60 3.56
CA VAL A 67 15.15 2.52 2.63
C VAL A 67 16.47 2.82 3.35
N ALA A 68 16.56 3.92 4.09
CA ALA A 68 17.76 4.25 4.87
C ALA A 68 18.07 3.15 5.91
N PHE A 69 17.03 2.65 6.57
CA PHE A 69 17.14 1.55 7.53
C PHE A 69 17.63 0.25 6.88
N ALA A 70 17.09 -0.16 5.73
CA ALA A 70 17.53 -1.35 5.02
C ALA A 70 19.00 -1.25 4.60
N LEU A 71 19.40 -0.09 4.07
CA LEU A 71 20.80 0.18 3.70
C LEU A 71 21.73 0.11 4.92
N SER A 72 21.32 0.65 6.08
CA SER A 72 22.11 0.57 7.33
C SER A 72 22.30 -0.86 7.84
N LEU A 73 21.37 -1.78 7.52
CA LEU A 73 21.48 -3.20 7.83
C LEU A 73 22.31 -4.00 6.81
N GLY A 74 22.74 -3.37 5.72
CA GLY A 74 23.47 -4.01 4.62
C GLY A 74 22.56 -4.69 3.60
N PHE A 75 21.27 -4.35 3.57
CA PHE A 75 20.34 -4.68 2.49
C PHE A 75 20.36 -3.60 1.40
N ASP A 76 19.55 -3.76 0.39
CA ASP A 76 19.39 -2.81 -0.71
C ASP A 76 18.16 -1.89 -0.52
N SER A 77 18.10 -0.83 -1.31
CA SER A 77 16.95 0.10 -1.30
C SER A 77 15.64 -0.58 -1.74
N LEU A 78 15.71 -1.60 -2.61
CA LEU A 78 14.53 -2.41 -2.97
C LEU A 78 13.93 -3.13 -1.76
N THR A 79 14.76 -3.70 -0.89
CA THR A 79 14.28 -4.33 0.35
C THR A 79 13.56 -3.31 1.23
N GLY A 80 14.13 -2.11 1.40
CA GLY A 80 13.53 -1.03 2.19
C GLY A 80 12.19 -0.58 1.64
N ALA A 81 12.14 -0.23 0.37
CA ALA A 81 10.92 0.19 -0.31
C ALA A 81 9.84 -0.91 -0.32
N SER A 82 10.25 -2.17 -0.53
CA SER A 82 9.34 -3.32 -0.58
C SER A 82 8.65 -3.61 0.76
N MET A 83 9.30 -3.34 1.89
CA MET A 83 8.66 -3.50 3.20
C MET A 83 7.36 -2.69 3.29
N VAL A 84 7.33 -1.50 2.71
CA VAL A 84 6.14 -0.64 2.65
C VAL A 84 5.27 -1.02 1.45
N ILE A 85 5.79 -0.89 0.23
CA ILE A 85 5.00 -0.99 -1.01
C ILE A 85 4.36 -2.37 -1.15
N LEU A 86 5.15 -3.44 -1.03
CA LEU A 86 4.62 -4.81 -1.16
C LEU A 86 3.87 -5.27 0.08
N GLY A 87 4.23 -4.75 1.26
CA GLY A 87 3.45 -4.95 2.48
C GLY A 87 2.03 -4.42 2.32
N LEU A 88 1.90 -3.14 2.01
CA LEU A 88 0.60 -2.49 1.77
C LEU A 88 -0.18 -3.15 0.64
N SER A 89 0.46 -3.40 -0.52
CA SER A 89 -0.20 -4.06 -1.65
C SER A 89 -0.73 -5.45 -1.28
N THR A 90 0.02 -6.25 -0.52
CA THR A 90 -0.43 -7.57 -0.05
C THR A 90 -1.66 -7.46 0.84
N GLY A 91 -1.64 -6.55 1.81
CA GLY A 91 -2.76 -6.32 2.72
C GLY A 91 -3.99 -5.78 2.00
N PHE A 92 -3.80 -4.75 1.21
CA PHE A 92 -4.84 -4.10 0.44
C PHE A 92 -5.50 -5.07 -0.57
N SER A 93 -4.74 -5.97 -1.20
CA SER A 93 -5.28 -6.97 -2.12
C SER A 93 -6.22 -7.97 -1.42
N ALA A 94 -5.88 -8.39 -0.22
CA ALA A 94 -6.72 -9.30 0.56
C ALA A 94 -7.89 -8.57 1.26
N ALA A 95 -7.69 -7.33 1.68
CA ALA A 95 -8.66 -6.38 2.24
C ALA A 95 -9.69 -7.04 3.17
N PHE A 96 -9.19 -7.77 4.19
CA PHE A 96 -10.03 -8.63 5.03
C PHE A 96 -11.05 -7.84 5.85
N MET A 97 -10.81 -6.56 6.15
CA MET A 97 -11.69 -5.71 6.93
C MET A 97 -11.73 -4.27 6.39
N SER A 98 -11.68 -4.09 5.07
CA SER A 98 -11.69 -2.79 4.39
C SER A 98 -13.12 -2.26 4.21
N PRO A 99 -13.62 -1.36 5.09
CA PRO A 99 -14.98 -0.84 4.94
C PRO A 99 -15.11 0.15 3.79
N VAL A 100 -14.02 0.83 3.42
CA VAL A 100 -14.05 1.88 2.40
C VAL A 100 -14.03 1.27 1.01
N VAL A 101 -13.06 0.41 0.68
CA VAL A 101 -12.89 -0.12 -0.68
C VAL A 101 -13.80 -1.32 -0.93
N VAL A 102 -13.64 -2.39 -0.12
CA VAL A 102 -14.50 -3.58 -0.23
C VAL A 102 -15.94 -3.24 0.11
N GLY A 103 -16.17 -2.42 1.15
CA GLY A 103 -17.51 -2.00 1.53
C GLY A 103 -18.24 -1.24 0.42
N THR A 104 -17.55 -0.37 -0.32
CA THR A 104 -18.12 0.30 -1.50
C THR A 104 -18.52 -0.72 -2.57
N ALA A 105 -17.64 -1.67 -2.89
CA ALA A 105 -17.92 -2.70 -3.88
C ALA A 105 -19.09 -3.60 -3.45
N GLN A 106 -19.15 -4.00 -2.17
CA GLN A 106 -20.23 -4.78 -1.60
C GLN A 106 -21.56 -4.02 -1.63
N HIS A 107 -21.54 -2.74 -1.25
CA HIS A 107 -22.76 -1.90 -1.29
C HIS A 107 -23.34 -1.81 -2.71
N ILE A 108 -22.48 -1.60 -3.73
CA ILE A 108 -22.92 -1.55 -5.14
C ILE A 108 -23.43 -2.92 -5.58
N ALA A 109 -22.83 -4.01 -5.14
CA ALA A 109 -23.26 -5.37 -5.43
C ALA A 109 -24.52 -5.81 -4.63
N GLY A 110 -25.04 -4.98 -3.72
CA GLY A 110 -26.20 -5.32 -2.87
C GLY A 110 -25.87 -6.34 -1.78
N LEU A 111 -24.62 -6.44 -1.35
CA LEU A 111 -24.15 -7.33 -0.30
C LEU A 111 -24.07 -6.61 1.06
N GLU A 112 -24.19 -7.38 2.14
CA GLU A 112 -23.97 -6.84 3.47
C GLU A 112 -22.49 -6.43 3.67
N LEU A 113 -22.30 -5.33 4.38
CA LEU A 113 -20.98 -4.81 4.68
C LEU A 113 -20.15 -5.86 5.44
N LEU A 114 -18.91 -6.08 4.98
CA LEU A 114 -17.96 -7.06 5.52
C LEU A 114 -18.40 -8.53 5.40
N SER A 115 -19.48 -8.85 4.66
CA SER A 115 -19.82 -10.23 4.36
C SER A 115 -18.63 -10.95 3.67
N GLY A 116 -18.48 -12.26 3.87
CA GLY A 116 -17.33 -13.01 3.37
C GLY A 116 -15.97 -12.65 4.01
N MET A 117 -15.93 -11.89 5.13
CA MET A 117 -14.69 -11.49 5.80
C MET A 117 -13.83 -12.69 6.23
N TRP A 118 -14.44 -13.77 6.70
CA TRP A 118 -13.70 -14.98 7.11
C TRP A 118 -12.83 -15.53 5.97
N TYR A 119 -13.35 -15.53 4.75
CA TYR A 119 -12.63 -16.00 3.56
C TYR A 119 -11.45 -15.08 3.21
N ARG A 120 -11.67 -13.77 3.29
CA ARG A 120 -10.62 -12.76 3.07
C ARG A 120 -9.56 -12.80 4.17
N CYS A 121 -9.89 -13.18 5.41
CA CYS A 121 -8.88 -13.42 6.46
C CYS A 121 -7.95 -14.59 6.11
N ILE A 122 -8.50 -15.68 5.55
CA ILE A 122 -7.67 -16.82 5.10
C ILE A 122 -6.79 -16.39 3.91
N LEU A 123 -7.37 -15.69 2.94
CA LEU A 123 -6.63 -15.12 1.82
C LEU A 123 -5.49 -14.23 2.30
N PHE A 124 -5.76 -13.32 3.23
CA PHE A 124 -4.74 -12.45 3.85
C PHE A 124 -3.61 -13.25 4.47
N ALA A 125 -3.93 -14.26 5.27
CA ALA A 125 -2.92 -15.10 5.92
C ALA A 125 -2.00 -15.78 4.89
N VAL A 126 -2.57 -16.36 3.84
CA VAL A 126 -1.80 -17.03 2.77
C VAL A 126 -0.96 -16.01 1.99
N MET A 127 -1.54 -14.89 1.57
CA MET A 127 -0.81 -13.86 0.84
C MET A 127 0.30 -13.23 1.69
N ALA A 128 0.05 -12.95 2.96
CA ALA A 128 1.03 -12.38 3.88
C ALA A 128 2.21 -13.34 4.14
N ILE A 129 1.92 -14.64 4.38
CA ILE A 129 2.96 -15.65 4.57
C ILE A 129 3.83 -15.78 3.31
N ALA A 130 3.20 -15.86 2.13
CA ALA A 130 3.90 -15.96 0.86
C ALA A 130 4.78 -14.73 0.59
N SER A 131 4.24 -13.53 0.83
CA SER A 131 4.94 -12.25 0.62
C SER A 131 6.10 -12.06 1.58
N CYS A 132 5.85 -12.29 2.87
CA CYS A 132 6.89 -12.21 3.90
C CYS A 132 8.00 -13.25 3.65
N GLY A 133 7.63 -14.47 3.25
CA GLY A 133 8.58 -15.50 2.87
C GLY A 133 9.43 -15.10 1.66
N TYR A 134 8.80 -14.61 0.59
CA TYR A 134 9.49 -14.15 -0.61
C TYR A 134 10.54 -13.07 -0.27
N MET A 135 10.12 -12.04 0.48
CA MET A 135 11.00 -10.93 0.85
C MET A 135 12.10 -11.35 1.84
N PHE A 136 11.80 -12.28 2.76
CA PHE A 136 12.82 -12.84 3.65
C PHE A 136 13.94 -13.56 2.88
N PHE A 137 13.58 -14.40 1.89
CA PHE A 137 14.57 -15.08 1.06
C PHE A 137 15.32 -14.12 0.16
N TYR A 138 14.65 -13.09 -0.38
CA TYR A 138 15.29 -12.04 -1.17
C TYR A 138 16.32 -11.27 -0.33
N ALA A 139 15.92 -10.77 0.84
CA ALA A 139 16.81 -10.02 1.74
C ALA A 139 18.04 -10.86 2.17
N ARG A 140 17.84 -12.16 2.47
CA ARG A 140 18.97 -13.06 2.77
C ARG A 140 19.91 -13.27 1.58
N ARG A 141 19.40 -13.25 0.36
CA ARG A 141 20.20 -13.39 -0.85
C ARG A 141 21.04 -12.15 -1.08
N VAL A 142 20.46 -10.96 -0.92
CA VAL A 142 21.15 -9.68 -1.04
C VAL A 142 22.19 -9.52 0.06
N ASP A 143 21.89 -9.91 1.29
CA ASP A 143 22.83 -9.89 2.42
C ASP A 143 24.09 -10.73 2.15
N LYS A 144 23.94 -11.87 1.46
CA LYS A 144 25.08 -12.73 1.10
C LYS A 144 25.84 -12.23 -0.14
N ASN A 145 25.13 -11.72 -1.13
CA ASN A 145 25.68 -11.29 -2.41
C ASN A 145 25.01 -9.98 -2.84
N PRO A 146 25.50 -8.81 -2.39
CA PRO A 146 24.91 -7.51 -2.71
C PRO A 146 24.83 -7.20 -4.22
N GLU A 147 25.76 -7.72 -5.02
CA GLU A 147 25.80 -7.55 -6.48
C GLU A 147 24.59 -8.16 -7.21
N MET A 148 23.84 -9.05 -6.56
CA MET A 148 22.61 -9.62 -7.12
C MET A 148 21.43 -8.65 -7.09
N SER A 149 21.54 -7.55 -6.39
CA SER A 149 20.51 -6.51 -6.34
C SER A 149 20.39 -5.79 -7.68
N ALA A 150 19.16 -5.62 -8.17
CA ALA A 150 18.89 -4.86 -9.39
C ALA A 150 19.28 -3.37 -9.27
N VAL A 151 19.44 -2.86 -8.03
CA VAL A 151 19.79 -1.47 -7.72
C VAL A 151 21.18 -1.30 -7.13
N TYR A 152 22.02 -2.32 -7.16
CA TYR A 152 23.36 -2.30 -6.56
C TYR A 152 24.16 -1.06 -6.94
N GLU A 153 24.25 -0.71 -8.24
CA GLU A 153 24.97 0.48 -8.70
C GLU A 153 24.36 1.79 -8.19
N VAL A 154 23.03 1.84 -8.07
CA VAL A 154 22.31 3.01 -7.55
C VAL A 154 22.62 3.21 -6.07
N ASP A 155 22.59 2.13 -5.29
CA ASP A 155 22.83 2.18 -3.85
C ASP A 155 24.32 2.43 -3.53
N LYS A 156 25.23 1.89 -4.34
CA LYS A 156 26.67 2.16 -4.22
C LYS A 156 27.01 3.64 -4.44
N ALA A 157 26.35 4.29 -5.39
CA ALA A 157 26.51 5.72 -5.61
C ALA A 157 26.06 6.55 -4.41
N ARG A 158 25.03 6.09 -3.67
CA ARG A 158 24.50 6.76 -2.46
C ARG A 158 25.42 6.60 -1.25
N THR A 159 25.96 5.40 -1.03
CA THR A 159 26.86 5.12 0.12
C THR A 159 28.12 5.94 0.05
N ASN A 160 28.57 6.33 -1.13
CA ASN A 160 29.70 7.25 -1.28
C ASN A 160 29.40 8.70 -0.80
N VAL A 161 28.13 9.05 -0.58
CA VAL A 161 27.69 10.39 -0.12
C VAL A 161 27.32 10.40 1.37
N SER A 162 27.03 9.24 1.96
CA SER A 162 26.48 9.12 3.33
C SER A 162 27.34 8.19 4.22
N SER A 163 28.60 8.52 4.44
CA SER A 163 29.43 7.82 5.42
C SER A 163 29.36 8.47 6.79
N SER A 164 28.27 8.20 7.53
CA SER A 164 28.21 8.44 8.98
C SER A 164 27.15 7.54 9.64
N THR A 165 27.46 6.25 9.75
CA THR A 165 26.61 5.22 10.35
C THR A 165 26.95 4.88 11.81
N ASP A 166 27.68 5.72 12.53
CA ASP A 166 28.19 5.35 13.87
C ASP A 166 27.32 5.83 15.06
N ASP A 167 26.27 6.61 14.88
CA ASP A 167 25.41 7.03 15.97
C ASP A 167 24.04 6.35 15.94
N LEU A 168 23.98 5.14 16.51
CA LEU A 168 22.68 4.53 16.88
C LEU A 168 21.97 5.49 17.83
N VAL A 169 20.90 6.11 17.32
CA VAL A 169 20.08 7.06 18.05
C VAL A 169 19.50 6.40 19.29
N GLU A 170 19.85 6.90 20.47
CA GLU A 170 19.32 6.37 21.72
C GLU A 170 17.81 6.66 21.89
N MET A 171 17.11 5.70 22.49
CA MET A 171 15.69 5.84 22.80
C MET A 171 15.53 6.73 24.04
N THR A 172 15.19 7.99 23.83
CA THR A 172 14.84 8.92 24.90
C THR A 172 13.36 8.83 25.27
N THR A 173 12.98 9.33 26.44
CA THR A 173 11.56 9.37 26.88
C THR A 173 10.70 10.16 25.89
N SER A 174 11.20 11.29 25.38
CA SER A 174 10.48 12.08 24.35
C SER A 174 10.22 11.28 23.09
N ARG A 175 11.22 10.57 22.57
CA ARG A 175 11.08 9.69 21.39
C ARG A 175 10.10 8.55 21.62
N ALA A 176 10.14 7.93 22.81
CA ALA A 176 9.19 6.90 23.19
C ALA A 176 7.74 7.43 23.23
N ILE A 177 7.51 8.61 23.80
CA ILE A 177 6.19 9.27 23.81
C ILE A 177 5.76 9.61 22.37
N THR A 178 6.65 10.08 21.53
CA THR A 178 6.36 10.37 20.10
C THR A 178 5.89 9.11 19.37
N LEU A 179 6.51 7.95 19.62
CA LEU A 179 6.06 6.67 19.04
C LEU A 179 4.71 6.24 19.58
N ILE A 180 4.42 6.49 20.87
CA ILE A 180 3.10 6.22 21.45
C ILE A 180 2.04 7.13 20.79
N VAL A 181 2.34 8.41 20.59
CA VAL A 181 1.46 9.35 19.88
C VAL A 181 1.19 8.86 18.45
N LEU A 182 2.22 8.42 17.74
CA LEU A 182 2.08 7.82 16.40
C LEU A 182 1.15 6.60 16.41
N LEU A 183 1.37 5.66 17.34
CA LEU A 183 0.54 4.48 17.48
C LEU A 183 -0.92 4.85 17.82
N LEU A 184 -1.13 5.76 18.75
CA LEU A 184 -2.46 6.27 19.12
C LEU A 184 -3.16 6.91 17.92
N THR A 185 -2.44 7.67 17.09
CA THR A 185 -3.00 8.27 15.88
C THR A 185 -3.54 7.18 14.95
N PHE A 186 -2.81 6.10 14.71
CA PHE A 186 -3.30 4.98 13.89
C PHE A 186 -4.49 4.24 14.52
N VAL A 187 -4.50 4.09 15.85
CA VAL A 187 -5.65 3.49 16.56
C VAL A 187 -6.89 4.37 16.43
N ILE A 188 -6.74 5.70 16.60
CA ILE A 188 -7.83 6.67 16.45
C ILE A 188 -8.34 6.68 15.00
N LEU A 189 -7.44 6.66 14.03
CA LEU A 189 -7.80 6.57 12.60
C LEU A 189 -8.59 5.28 12.31
N GLY A 190 -8.11 4.13 12.77
CA GLY A 190 -8.80 2.86 12.58
C GLY A 190 -10.21 2.89 13.19
N TYR A 191 -10.35 3.39 14.43
CA TYR A 191 -11.65 3.54 15.08
C TYR A 191 -12.55 4.54 14.34
N GLY A 192 -12.00 5.69 13.95
CA GLY A 192 -12.73 6.75 13.23
C GLY A 192 -13.27 6.27 11.89
N VAL A 193 -12.45 5.60 11.08
CA VAL A 193 -12.87 5.06 9.79
C VAL A 193 -13.92 3.95 9.97
N MET A 194 -13.70 3.01 10.89
CA MET A 194 -14.57 1.84 11.05
C MET A 194 -15.90 2.13 11.77
N LYS A 195 -15.89 3.05 12.75
CA LYS A 195 -17.08 3.29 13.59
C LYS A 195 -17.74 4.63 13.37
N LEU A 196 -16.98 5.66 13.01
CA LEU A 196 -17.49 7.02 12.84
C LEU A 196 -17.67 7.43 11.38
N GLY A 197 -17.25 6.56 10.42
CA GLY A 197 -17.35 6.83 9.00
C GLY A 197 -16.44 7.99 8.54
N TRP A 198 -15.29 8.15 9.19
CA TRP A 198 -14.33 9.20 8.83
C TRP A 198 -13.85 9.04 7.40
N TRP A 199 -13.69 10.20 6.74
CA TRP A 199 -13.22 10.29 5.37
C TRP A 199 -11.97 11.18 5.29
N TYR A 200 -11.59 11.61 4.10
CA TYR A 200 -10.33 12.35 3.88
C TYR A 200 -10.14 13.58 4.77
N ALA A 201 -11.20 14.30 5.15
CA ALA A 201 -11.10 15.51 5.95
C ALA A 201 -10.66 15.19 7.39
N GLU A 202 -11.33 14.22 8.03
CA GLU A 202 -11.04 13.82 9.41
C GLU A 202 -9.67 13.12 9.50
N ILE A 203 -9.33 12.30 8.51
CA ILE A 203 -8.02 11.65 8.40
C ILE A 203 -6.93 12.73 8.29
N THR A 204 -7.13 13.75 7.45
CA THR A 204 -6.23 14.90 7.32
C THR A 204 -6.03 15.60 8.67
N GLY A 205 -7.14 15.84 9.40
CA GLY A 205 -7.11 16.44 10.74
C GLY A 205 -6.30 15.62 11.75
N CYS A 206 -6.43 14.29 11.71
CA CYS A 206 -5.65 13.38 12.56
C CYS A 206 -4.14 13.48 12.29
N PHE A 207 -3.73 13.51 11.02
CA PHE A 207 -2.32 13.67 10.69
C PHE A 207 -1.78 15.05 11.09
N MET A 208 -2.55 16.12 10.89
CA MET A 208 -2.19 17.45 11.43
C MET A 208 -2.02 17.40 12.95
N GLY A 209 -2.95 16.73 13.65
CA GLY A 209 -2.86 16.49 15.10
C GLY A 209 -1.59 15.75 15.51
N LEU A 210 -1.16 14.73 14.72
CA LEU A 210 0.12 14.04 14.92
C LEU A 210 1.31 15.00 14.86
N GLY A 211 1.34 15.88 13.83
CA GLY A 211 2.40 16.87 13.68
C GLY A 211 2.49 17.81 14.90
N PHE A 212 1.35 18.38 15.31
CA PHE A 212 1.28 19.25 16.49
C PHE A 212 1.66 18.52 17.79
N ALA A 213 1.12 17.32 18.02
CA ALA A 213 1.44 16.54 19.22
C ALA A 213 2.93 16.18 19.27
N THR A 214 3.54 15.83 18.13
CA THR A 214 4.98 15.58 18.03
C THR A 214 5.79 16.81 18.39
N ALA A 215 5.43 17.98 17.87
CA ALA A 215 6.09 19.24 18.18
C ALA A 215 6.03 19.58 19.68
N ILE A 216 4.86 19.40 20.30
CA ILE A 216 4.66 19.64 21.74
C ILE A 216 5.52 18.70 22.58
N VAL A 217 5.50 17.38 22.27
CA VAL A 217 6.27 16.36 23.00
C VAL A 217 7.77 16.63 22.93
N ASN A 218 8.26 17.07 21.78
CA ASN A 218 9.67 17.37 21.55
C ASN A 218 10.05 18.83 21.89
N ARG A 219 9.11 19.62 22.40
CA ARG A 219 9.30 21.04 22.77
C ARG A 219 9.89 21.88 21.64
N MET A 220 9.45 21.60 20.40
CA MET A 220 9.90 22.33 19.22
C MET A 220 9.42 23.79 19.29
N HIS A 221 10.29 24.70 18.86
CA HIS A 221 9.88 26.10 18.72
C HIS A 221 8.93 26.24 17.53
N TYR A 222 7.99 27.20 17.56
CA TYR A 222 6.98 27.36 16.51
C TYR A 222 7.59 27.61 15.12
N ASN A 223 8.73 28.31 15.03
CA ASN A 223 9.43 28.47 13.74
C ASN A 223 10.02 27.15 13.25
N GLU A 224 10.63 26.36 14.12
CA GLU A 224 11.18 25.06 13.80
C GLU A 224 10.08 24.10 13.31
N PHE A 225 8.92 24.09 13.99
CA PHE A 225 7.76 23.34 13.53
C PHE A 225 7.32 23.77 12.13
N ALA A 226 7.20 25.09 11.89
CA ALA A 226 6.78 25.61 10.60
C ALA A 226 7.78 25.26 9.48
N ASP A 227 9.07 25.39 9.74
CA ASP A 227 10.14 25.08 8.76
C ASP A 227 10.16 23.59 8.41
N GLU A 228 10.10 22.68 9.40
CA GLU A 228 10.06 21.24 9.15
C GLU A 228 8.76 20.82 8.46
N PHE A 229 7.63 21.42 8.85
CA PHE A 229 6.34 21.14 8.21
C PHE A 229 6.34 21.59 6.73
N LEU A 230 6.82 22.78 6.43
CA LEU A 230 6.94 23.31 5.06
C LEU A 230 7.92 22.51 4.21
N LYS A 231 9.02 22.06 4.81
CA LYS A 231 9.94 21.13 4.15
C LYS A 231 9.23 19.84 3.73
N GLY A 232 8.48 19.21 4.64
CA GLY A 232 7.70 18.03 4.34
C GLY A 232 6.64 18.24 3.25
N LEU A 233 5.99 19.41 3.21
CA LEU A 233 5.10 19.80 2.12
C LEU A 233 5.85 19.87 0.78
N SER A 234 7.04 20.48 0.77
CA SER A 234 7.86 20.63 -0.42
C SER A 234 8.34 19.27 -0.95
N ASP A 235 8.79 18.39 -0.05
CA ASP A 235 9.30 17.07 -0.41
C ASP A 235 8.22 16.20 -1.09
N ILE A 236 6.95 16.36 -0.70
CA ILE A 236 5.84 15.57 -1.22
C ILE A 236 5.05 16.26 -2.34
N ALA A 237 5.35 17.51 -2.67
CA ALA A 237 4.61 18.29 -3.65
C ALA A 237 4.61 17.68 -5.05
N GLY A 238 5.77 17.14 -5.48
CA GLY A 238 5.87 16.41 -6.76
C GLY A 238 4.93 15.22 -6.83
N ALA A 239 4.78 14.55 -5.73
CA ALA A 239 3.87 13.44 -5.52
C ALA A 239 2.39 13.86 -5.67
N ALA A 240 2.00 14.94 -5.03
CA ALA A 240 0.65 15.50 -5.15
C ALA A 240 0.32 15.85 -6.60
N MET A 241 1.28 16.33 -7.39
CA MET A 241 1.12 16.62 -8.82
C MET A 241 0.88 15.36 -9.66
N VAL A 242 1.57 14.24 -9.37
CA VAL A 242 1.32 12.97 -10.07
C VAL A 242 -0.13 12.51 -9.88
N ILE A 243 -0.67 12.64 -8.66
CA ILE A 243 -2.09 12.32 -8.38
C ILE A 243 -3.01 13.23 -9.22
N CYS A 244 -2.71 14.53 -9.34
CA CYS A 244 -3.50 15.43 -10.17
C CYS A 244 -3.55 14.98 -11.64
N PHE A 245 -2.41 14.62 -12.21
CA PHE A 245 -2.36 14.15 -13.60
C PHE A 245 -3.11 12.82 -13.78
N ALA A 246 -2.96 11.88 -12.86
CA ALA A 246 -3.70 10.62 -12.91
C ALA A 246 -5.23 10.85 -12.88
N GLN A 247 -5.70 11.75 -12.01
CA GLN A 247 -7.11 12.13 -11.95
C GLN A 247 -7.59 12.84 -13.23
N ALA A 248 -6.74 13.67 -13.85
CA ALA A 248 -7.07 14.33 -15.11
C ALA A 248 -7.29 13.31 -16.23
N VAL A 249 -6.45 12.27 -16.32
CA VAL A 249 -6.65 11.16 -17.28
C VAL A 249 -8.00 10.48 -17.06
N LEU A 250 -8.34 10.15 -15.81
CA LEU A 250 -9.61 9.52 -15.46
C LEU A 250 -10.81 10.39 -15.89
N VAL A 251 -10.76 11.70 -15.61
CA VAL A 251 -11.82 12.65 -16.00
C VAL A 251 -12.02 12.67 -17.52
N VAL A 252 -10.94 12.75 -18.30
CA VAL A 252 -11.01 12.75 -19.76
C VAL A 252 -11.62 11.45 -20.30
N MET A 253 -11.22 10.30 -19.77
CA MET A 253 -11.75 9.00 -20.20
C MET A 253 -13.22 8.83 -19.83
N THR A 254 -13.63 9.33 -18.65
CA THR A 254 -15.03 9.29 -18.20
C THR A 254 -15.91 10.23 -19.06
N GLN A 255 -15.50 11.47 -19.27
CA GLN A 255 -16.25 12.43 -20.08
C GLN A 255 -16.30 12.04 -21.57
N GLY A 256 -15.27 11.33 -22.05
CA GLY A 256 -15.23 10.80 -23.42
C GLY A 256 -16.05 9.51 -23.61
N ASN A 257 -16.73 8.98 -22.57
CA ASN A 257 -17.44 7.69 -22.57
C ASN A 257 -16.56 6.50 -23.01
N ILE A 258 -15.23 6.67 -22.90
CA ILE A 258 -14.26 5.62 -23.27
C ILE A 258 -14.36 4.44 -22.30
N LEU A 259 -14.51 4.75 -21.02
CA LEU A 259 -14.62 3.74 -19.98
C LEU A 259 -15.89 2.89 -20.12
N ASP A 260 -17.03 3.52 -20.43
CA ASP A 260 -18.31 2.82 -20.66
C ASP A 260 -18.20 1.85 -21.85
N THR A 261 -17.54 2.27 -22.92
CA THR A 261 -17.28 1.43 -24.11
C THR A 261 -16.41 0.22 -23.76
N ILE A 262 -15.36 0.41 -22.97
CA ILE A 262 -14.47 -0.69 -22.51
C ILE A 262 -15.26 -1.67 -21.63
N LEU A 263 -16.04 -1.17 -20.68
CA LEU A 263 -16.85 -1.97 -19.76
C LEU A 263 -17.90 -2.80 -20.50
N TYR A 264 -18.63 -2.19 -21.42
CA TYR A 264 -19.65 -2.88 -22.22
C TYR A 264 -19.03 -3.96 -23.11
N SER A 265 -17.94 -3.66 -23.79
CA SER A 265 -17.24 -4.62 -24.64
C SER A 265 -16.71 -5.83 -23.85
N ALA A 266 -16.17 -5.59 -22.66
CA ALA A 266 -15.70 -6.67 -21.78
C ALA A 266 -16.87 -7.53 -21.29
N ALA A 267 -17.97 -6.90 -20.84
CA ALA A 267 -19.17 -7.61 -20.39
C ALA A 267 -19.75 -8.52 -21.48
N SER A 268 -19.86 -8.02 -22.71
CA SER A 268 -20.40 -8.79 -23.84
C SER A 268 -19.56 -9.99 -24.24
N VAL A 269 -18.26 -9.96 -23.97
CA VAL A 269 -17.38 -11.13 -24.15
C VAL A 269 -17.55 -12.13 -23.00
N LEU A 270 -17.59 -11.63 -21.77
CA LEU A 270 -17.63 -12.47 -20.56
C LEU A 270 -18.95 -13.22 -20.38
N GLU A 271 -20.08 -12.67 -20.82
CA GLU A 271 -21.40 -13.30 -20.71
C GLU A 271 -21.52 -14.67 -21.41
N ASN A 272 -20.61 -14.94 -22.37
CA ASN A 272 -20.61 -16.20 -23.14
C ASN A 272 -19.79 -17.31 -22.47
N PHE A 273 -19.12 -17.03 -21.34
CA PHE A 273 -18.26 -18.01 -20.66
C PHE A 273 -19.00 -18.76 -19.53
N PRO A 274 -18.62 -20.03 -19.24
CA PRO A 274 -19.06 -20.71 -18.03
C PRO A 274 -18.69 -19.91 -16.76
N PRO A 275 -19.44 -20.07 -15.65
CA PRO A 275 -19.27 -19.24 -14.43
C PRO A 275 -17.81 -19.13 -13.96
N LEU A 276 -17.08 -20.24 -13.94
CA LEU A 276 -15.70 -20.25 -13.48
C LEU A 276 -14.75 -19.45 -14.39
N LEU A 277 -14.90 -19.61 -15.71
CA LEU A 277 -14.11 -18.84 -16.68
C LEU A 277 -14.50 -17.37 -16.68
N CYS A 278 -15.79 -17.09 -16.49
CA CYS A 278 -16.28 -15.72 -16.34
C CYS A 278 -15.66 -15.05 -15.11
N ALA A 279 -15.58 -15.71 -13.94
CA ALA A 279 -14.93 -15.18 -12.75
C ALA A 279 -13.45 -14.86 -13.00
N ILE A 280 -12.70 -15.77 -13.63
CA ILE A 280 -11.29 -15.50 -14.00
C ILE A 280 -11.19 -14.35 -15.02
N GLY A 281 -12.10 -14.31 -15.99
CA GLY A 281 -12.17 -13.20 -16.94
C GLY A 281 -12.44 -11.85 -16.26
N MET A 282 -13.38 -11.79 -15.31
CA MET A 282 -13.62 -10.61 -14.47
C MET A 282 -12.36 -10.18 -13.71
N TYR A 283 -11.61 -11.13 -13.15
CA TYR A 283 -10.37 -10.85 -12.44
C TYR A 283 -9.32 -10.24 -13.36
N ILE A 284 -9.06 -10.85 -14.51
CA ILE A 284 -8.11 -10.33 -15.51
C ILE A 284 -8.56 -8.94 -15.96
N PHE A 285 -9.84 -8.76 -16.22
CA PHE A 285 -10.41 -7.48 -16.61
C PHE A 285 -10.16 -6.40 -15.55
N GLN A 286 -10.40 -6.70 -14.28
CA GLN A 286 -10.13 -5.77 -13.17
C GLN A 286 -8.64 -5.41 -13.07
N CYS A 287 -7.73 -6.38 -13.28
CA CYS A 287 -6.30 -6.10 -13.37
C CYS A 287 -5.97 -5.10 -14.50
N LEU A 288 -6.59 -5.26 -15.66
CA LEU A 288 -6.37 -4.36 -16.82
C LEU A 288 -6.95 -2.95 -16.57
N VAL A 289 -8.15 -2.88 -16.00
CA VAL A 289 -8.78 -1.58 -15.66
C VAL A 289 -7.93 -0.81 -14.66
N ASN A 290 -7.29 -1.47 -13.71
CA ASN A 290 -6.44 -0.83 -12.72
C ASN A 290 -5.24 -0.09 -13.35
N PHE A 291 -4.75 -0.51 -14.52
CA PHE A 291 -3.70 0.24 -15.22
C PHE A 291 -4.15 1.64 -15.66
N VAL A 292 -5.45 1.85 -15.81
CA VAL A 292 -6.04 3.12 -16.21
C VAL A 292 -6.64 3.85 -15.02
N VAL A 293 -7.26 3.12 -14.10
CA VAL A 293 -8.00 3.64 -12.93
C VAL A 293 -7.41 3.05 -11.64
N PRO A 294 -6.21 3.45 -11.22
CA PRO A 294 -5.55 2.91 -10.03
C PRO A 294 -6.12 3.53 -8.73
N SER A 295 -7.40 3.36 -8.50
CA SER A 295 -8.12 3.91 -7.35
C SER A 295 -9.16 2.91 -6.88
N GLY A 296 -8.95 2.33 -5.69
CA GLY A 296 -9.83 1.28 -5.17
C GLY A 296 -11.31 1.65 -5.19
N THR A 297 -11.70 2.75 -4.55
CA THR A 297 -13.10 3.21 -4.57
C THR A 297 -13.55 3.68 -5.96
N GLY A 298 -12.68 4.37 -6.71
CA GLY A 298 -12.97 4.83 -8.06
C GLY A 298 -13.21 3.66 -9.00
N GLN A 299 -12.37 2.64 -8.98
CA GLN A 299 -12.55 1.43 -9.79
C GLN A 299 -13.81 0.66 -9.38
N ALA A 300 -14.11 0.55 -8.06
CA ALA A 300 -15.35 -0.08 -7.57
C ALA A 300 -16.59 0.61 -8.14
N VAL A 301 -16.68 1.93 -8.00
CA VAL A 301 -17.83 2.73 -8.49
C VAL A 301 -17.98 2.61 -10.01
N LEU A 302 -16.89 2.51 -10.74
CA LEU A 302 -16.90 2.39 -12.18
C LEU A 302 -17.30 1.00 -12.66
N THR A 303 -16.71 -0.06 -12.09
CA THR A 303 -16.81 -1.42 -12.65
C THR A 303 -17.92 -2.25 -12.03
N MET A 304 -18.18 -2.11 -10.73
CA MET A 304 -19.16 -2.95 -10.03
C MET A 304 -20.60 -2.80 -10.51
N PRO A 305 -21.09 -1.60 -10.93
CA PRO A 305 -22.43 -1.48 -11.51
C PRO A 305 -22.65 -2.34 -12.76
N VAL A 306 -21.61 -2.69 -13.47
CA VAL A 306 -21.65 -3.57 -14.67
C VAL A 306 -21.35 -5.01 -14.29
N LEU A 307 -20.30 -5.25 -13.49
CA LEU A 307 -19.83 -6.60 -13.20
C LEU A 307 -20.71 -7.34 -12.18
N ALA A 308 -21.36 -6.66 -11.24
CA ALA A 308 -22.26 -7.34 -10.30
C ALA A 308 -23.53 -7.90 -10.98
N PRO A 309 -24.26 -7.17 -11.84
CA PRO A 309 -25.32 -7.76 -12.66
C PRO A 309 -24.82 -8.87 -13.59
N LEU A 310 -23.68 -8.68 -14.24
CA LEU A 310 -23.06 -9.70 -15.09
C LEU A 310 -22.76 -10.99 -14.31
N ALA A 311 -22.22 -10.88 -13.10
CA ALA A 311 -21.97 -12.02 -12.21
C ALA A 311 -23.26 -12.80 -11.94
N SER A 312 -24.35 -12.11 -11.61
CA SER A 312 -25.66 -12.73 -11.39
C SER A 312 -26.21 -13.44 -12.63
N LEU A 313 -26.02 -12.86 -13.82
CA LEU A 313 -26.48 -13.44 -15.08
C LEU A 313 -25.68 -14.68 -15.47
N THR A 314 -24.37 -14.70 -15.20
CA THR A 314 -23.45 -15.77 -15.58
C THR A 314 -23.29 -16.85 -14.52
N GLY A 315 -23.98 -16.73 -13.36
CA GLY A 315 -23.87 -17.67 -12.24
C GLY A 315 -22.57 -17.55 -11.43
N VAL A 316 -21.87 -16.42 -11.54
CA VAL A 316 -20.79 -16.05 -10.62
C VAL A 316 -21.40 -15.47 -9.35
N THR A 317 -20.91 -15.87 -8.16
CA THR A 317 -21.41 -15.28 -6.91
C THR A 317 -21.00 -13.82 -6.78
N LEU A 318 -21.86 -13.01 -6.20
CA LEU A 318 -21.55 -11.58 -6.01
C LEU A 318 -20.31 -11.34 -5.16
N GLN A 319 -20.08 -12.16 -4.12
CA GLN A 319 -18.86 -12.09 -3.33
C GLN A 319 -17.61 -12.44 -4.15
N THR A 320 -17.71 -13.42 -5.06
CA THR A 320 -16.59 -13.72 -5.98
C THR A 320 -16.31 -12.56 -6.92
N SER A 321 -17.33 -11.87 -7.41
CA SER A 321 -17.15 -10.65 -8.22
C SER A 321 -16.45 -9.52 -7.44
N VAL A 322 -16.84 -9.30 -6.19
CA VAL A 322 -16.15 -8.34 -5.29
C VAL A 322 -14.70 -8.76 -5.04
N LEU A 323 -14.44 -10.06 -4.88
CA LEU A 323 -13.08 -10.59 -4.70
C LEU A 323 -12.23 -10.39 -5.96
N CYS A 324 -12.80 -10.60 -7.15
CA CYS A 324 -12.12 -10.34 -8.44
C CYS A 324 -11.71 -8.86 -8.56
N PHE A 325 -12.62 -7.96 -8.19
CA PHE A 325 -12.33 -6.54 -8.14
C PHE A 325 -11.18 -6.22 -7.18
N GLN A 326 -11.29 -6.64 -5.92
CA GLN A 326 -10.32 -6.29 -4.89
C GLN A 326 -8.92 -6.81 -5.16
N LEU A 327 -8.81 -8.07 -5.64
CA LEU A 327 -7.53 -8.66 -6.01
C LEU A 327 -6.94 -8.02 -7.27
N GLY A 328 -7.78 -7.72 -8.25
CA GLY A 328 -7.35 -7.05 -9.49
C GLY A 328 -6.78 -5.66 -9.23
N ASP A 329 -7.46 -4.87 -8.41
CA ASP A 329 -7.02 -3.54 -7.99
C ASP A 329 -5.75 -3.63 -7.13
N GLY A 330 -5.81 -4.35 -6.01
CA GLY A 330 -4.76 -4.33 -5.00
C GLY A 330 -3.41 -4.85 -5.47
N ILE A 331 -3.37 -5.94 -6.25
CA ILE A 331 -2.13 -6.51 -6.76
C ILE A 331 -1.54 -5.62 -7.85
N SER A 332 -2.37 -5.11 -8.76
CA SER A 332 -1.91 -4.33 -9.92
C SER A 332 -1.37 -2.96 -9.53
N ASN A 333 -1.79 -2.39 -8.39
CA ASN A 333 -1.27 -1.14 -7.85
C ASN A 333 0.26 -1.16 -7.60
N ALA A 334 0.84 -2.34 -7.36
CA ALA A 334 2.30 -2.48 -7.21
C ALA A 334 3.06 -2.51 -8.55
N LEU A 335 2.38 -2.48 -9.69
CA LEU A 335 2.98 -2.54 -11.03
C LEU A 335 2.63 -1.34 -11.91
N THR A 336 1.43 -0.81 -11.79
CA THR A 336 0.96 0.23 -12.72
C THR A 336 1.68 1.55 -12.54
N PRO A 337 2.23 2.15 -13.61
CA PRO A 337 2.85 3.48 -13.53
C PRO A 337 1.82 4.59 -13.30
N CYS A 338 0.54 4.31 -13.49
CA CYS A 338 -0.54 5.25 -13.18
C CYS A 338 -0.85 5.31 -11.67
N CYS A 339 -0.36 4.34 -10.87
CA CYS A 339 -0.52 4.37 -9.41
C CYS A 339 0.38 5.48 -8.82
N GLY A 340 -0.27 6.56 -8.37
CA GLY A 340 0.41 7.71 -7.78
C GLY A 340 1.31 7.32 -6.61
N PHE A 341 0.80 6.51 -5.69
CA PHE A 341 1.56 6.03 -4.55
C PHE A 341 2.85 5.29 -4.96
N LEU A 342 2.75 4.34 -5.91
CA LEU A 342 3.90 3.57 -6.38
C LEU A 342 4.99 4.49 -6.94
N MET A 343 4.60 5.38 -7.87
CA MET A 343 5.56 6.28 -8.52
C MET A 343 6.20 7.24 -7.54
N MET A 344 5.44 7.73 -6.55
CA MET A 344 5.93 8.57 -5.48
C MET A 344 6.90 7.83 -4.58
N ALA A 345 6.52 6.63 -4.14
CA ALA A 345 7.34 5.79 -3.29
C ALA A 345 8.68 5.45 -3.95
N LEU A 346 8.67 5.11 -5.23
CA LEU A 346 9.88 4.86 -6.01
C LEU A 346 10.72 6.13 -6.21
N GLY A 347 10.07 7.28 -6.46
CA GLY A 347 10.72 8.57 -6.58
C GLY A 347 11.47 8.97 -5.32
N VAL A 348 10.80 8.92 -4.16
CA VAL A 348 11.41 9.22 -2.85
C VAL A 348 12.47 8.18 -2.46
N ALA A 349 12.24 6.90 -2.79
CA ALA A 349 13.25 5.86 -2.64
C ALA A 349 14.42 6.02 -3.63
N GLY A 350 14.29 6.86 -4.67
CA GLY A 350 15.27 7.02 -5.75
C GLY A 350 15.51 5.72 -6.52
N ILE A 351 14.49 4.91 -6.68
CA ILE A 351 14.53 3.64 -7.41
C ILE A 351 13.93 3.85 -8.80
N PRO A 352 14.68 3.62 -9.90
CA PRO A 352 14.12 3.70 -11.24
C PRO A 352 13.00 2.67 -11.44
N PHE A 353 11.87 3.09 -12.05
CA PHE A 353 10.71 2.24 -12.29
C PHE A 353 11.06 0.95 -13.04
N GLU A 354 11.94 1.01 -14.03
CA GLU A 354 12.40 -0.17 -14.78
C GLU A 354 13.09 -1.21 -13.87
N LYS A 355 13.88 -0.76 -12.90
CA LYS A 355 14.54 -1.62 -11.92
C LYS A 355 13.52 -2.27 -10.99
N TRP A 356 12.50 -1.50 -10.58
CA TRP A 356 11.38 -2.00 -9.80
C TRP A 356 10.60 -3.09 -10.55
N VAL A 357 10.23 -2.86 -11.80
CA VAL A 357 9.49 -3.85 -12.62
C VAL A 357 10.29 -5.14 -12.75
N LYS A 358 11.61 -5.06 -13.04
CA LYS A 358 12.49 -6.22 -13.12
C LYS A 358 12.56 -7.03 -11.82
N PHE A 359 12.39 -6.37 -10.69
CA PHE A 359 12.39 -7.01 -9.38
C PHE A 359 11.01 -7.60 -9.05
N VAL A 360 9.94 -6.81 -9.21
CA VAL A 360 8.62 -7.11 -8.64
C VAL A 360 7.83 -8.15 -9.43
N TRP A 361 8.10 -8.35 -10.73
CA TRP A 361 7.25 -9.19 -11.60
C TRP A 361 7.06 -10.64 -11.11
N LYS A 362 8.12 -11.26 -10.54
CA LYS A 362 8.02 -12.63 -9.98
C LYS A 362 7.15 -12.67 -8.73
N PHE A 363 7.27 -11.66 -7.88
CA PHE A 363 6.42 -11.49 -6.72
C PHE A 363 4.95 -11.34 -7.13
N LEU A 364 4.68 -10.51 -8.13
CA LEU A 364 3.32 -10.27 -8.61
C LEU A 364 2.72 -11.52 -9.27
N LEU A 365 3.49 -12.26 -10.05
CA LEU A 365 3.02 -13.54 -10.58
C LEU A 365 2.58 -14.51 -9.48
N MET A 366 3.34 -14.59 -8.39
CA MET A 366 2.95 -15.38 -7.21
C MET A 366 1.62 -14.88 -6.62
N GLN A 367 1.47 -13.56 -6.44
CA GLN A 367 0.25 -12.95 -5.89
C GLN A 367 -0.96 -13.17 -6.82
N TYR A 368 -0.80 -12.95 -8.12
CA TYR A 368 -1.84 -13.21 -9.11
C TYR A 368 -2.27 -14.69 -9.14
N ALA A 369 -1.31 -15.61 -9.01
CA ALA A 369 -1.61 -17.04 -8.95
C ALA A 369 -2.39 -17.41 -7.68
N ILE A 370 -1.99 -16.89 -6.51
CA ILE A 370 -2.73 -17.08 -5.26
C ILE A 370 -4.14 -16.49 -5.40
N GLY A 371 -4.28 -15.29 -5.93
CA GLY A 371 -5.58 -14.66 -6.17
C GLY A 371 -6.47 -15.50 -7.08
N ALA A 372 -5.95 -15.99 -8.19
CA ALA A 372 -6.70 -16.86 -9.12
C ALA A 372 -7.20 -18.15 -8.45
N VAL A 373 -6.33 -18.81 -7.66
CA VAL A 373 -6.71 -20.02 -6.91
C VAL A 373 -7.85 -19.70 -5.91
N PHE A 374 -7.75 -18.59 -5.18
CA PHE A 374 -8.80 -18.21 -4.25
C PHE A 374 -10.11 -17.82 -4.94
N ILE A 375 -10.09 -17.19 -6.11
CA ILE A 375 -11.28 -16.90 -6.91
C ILE A 375 -11.94 -18.21 -7.36
N ILE A 376 -11.16 -19.18 -7.83
CA ILE A 376 -11.66 -20.50 -8.23
C ILE A 376 -12.34 -21.19 -7.04
N ILE A 377 -11.68 -21.23 -5.89
CA ILE A 377 -12.23 -21.83 -4.68
C ILE A 377 -13.50 -21.08 -4.25
N ALA A 378 -13.51 -19.75 -4.23
CA ALA A 378 -14.67 -18.93 -3.86
C ALA A 378 -15.89 -19.27 -4.72
N GLN A 379 -15.68 -19.38 -6.03
CA GLN A 379 -16.75 -19.75 -6.97
C GLN A 379 -17.22 -21.19 -6.75
N CYS A 380 -16.31 -22.14 -6.51
CA CYS A 380 -16.67 -23.54 -6.29
C CYS A 380 -17.44 -23.79 -4.99
N ILE A 381 -17.13 -23.06 -3.93
CA ILE A 381 -17.84 -23.17 -2.65
C ILE A 381 -19.13 -22.32 -2.60
N GLY A 382 -19.42 -21.55 -3.65
CA GLY A 382 -20.56 -20.65 -3.69
C GLY A 382 -20.48 -19.56 -2.60
N LEU A 383 -19.32 -18.89 -2.47
CA LEU A 383 -19.07 -17.89 -1.43
C LEU A 383 -20.15 -16.81 -1.44
N GLN A 384 -20.83 -16.61 -0.28
CA GLN A 384 -21.89 -15.61 -0.06
C GLN A 384 -21.46 -14.57 0.97
#